data_b719ce1d118485316e01212f14e73348
#
_entry.id   b719ce1d118485316e01212f14e73348
#
_cell.length_a   1.000
_cell.length_b   1.000
_cell.length_c   1.000
_cell.angle_alpha   90.00
_cell.angle_beta   90.00
_cell.angle_gamma   90.00
#
_symmetry.space_group_name_H-M   'P 1'
#
loop_
_entity.id
_entity.type
_entity.pdbx_description
1 polymer ?
#
loop_
_entity_poly.entity_id
_entity_poly.type
_entity_poly.pdbx_seq_one_letter_code
_entity_poly.pdbx_strand_id
1 'polypeptide(L)'
;MSHGVINLSKINDKEERIYEMYTSIRELINKEKPDFLVIEDVQFQANQQVYKTLSQLQGLVISIAFDFGCGYLLVEPTVWKSYIGVKSRKRQEQKEETYKIVNKKYHIGDTTDDESDSIGIGMWASNNLVEQKEN
;
A
#
# COMPACT_ATOMS: atom_id res chain seq x y z
N MET A 1 2.39 -3.09 15.80
CA MET A 1 2.32 -2.79 14.35
C MET A 1 3.56 -2.02 13.95
N SER A 2 4.14 -2.35 12.82
CA SER A 2 5.27 -1.63 12.26
C SER A 2 4.92 -1.04 10.89
N HIS A 3 5.56 0.05 10.53
CA HIS A 3 5.40 0.69 9.23
C HIS A 3 6.72 1.29 8.77
N GLY A 4 6.81 1.63 7.50
CA GLY A 4 8.00 2.23 6.94
C GLY A 4 7.79 2.60 5.48
N VAL A 5 8.85 3.02 4.84
CA VAL A 5 8.84 3.41 3.43
C VAL A 5 10.09 2.88 2.73
N ILE A 6 9.91 2.43 1.50
CA ILE A 6 11.03 2.10 0.61
C ILE A 6 11.28 3.35 -0.24
N ASN A 7 12.39 4.02 0.01
CA ASN A 7 12.73 5.27 -0.68
C ASN A 7 13.80 5.03 -1.73
N LEU A 8 13.44 5.17 -3.00
CA LEU A 8 14.31 4.97 -4.16
C LEU A 8 14.61 6.28 -4.91
N SER A 9 14.40 7.42 -4.25
CA SER A 9 14.55 8.75 -4.87
C SER A 9 15.95 9.05 -5.40
N LYS A 10 16.98 8.38 -4.88
CA LYS A 10 18.38 8.55 -5.31
C LYS A 10 18.73 7.76 -6.58
N ILE A 11 17.87 6.85 -7.00
CA ILE A 11 18.07 6.04 -8.20
C ILE A 11 17.37 6.73 -9.37
N ASN A 12 18.12 7.16 -10.38
CA ASN A 12 17.60 7.90 -11.52
C ASN A 12 17.04 7.01 -12.63
N ASP A 13 17.60 5.82 -12.82
CA ASP A 13 17.14 4.89 -13.86
C ASP A 13 15.83 4.22 -13.42
N LYS A 14 14.81 4.32 -14.28
CA LYS A 14 13.47 3.79 -14.00
C LYS A 14 13.49 2.26 -13.82
N GLU A 15 14.19 1.57 -14.70
CA GLU A 15 14.23 0.10 -14.66
C GLU A 15 15.00 -0.40 -13.45
N GLU A 16 16.08 0.28 -13.09
CA GLU A 16 16.83 -0.01 -11.87
C GLU A 16 15.97 0.23 -10.62
N ARG A 17 15.16 1.28 -10.61
CA ARG A 17 14.22 1.54 -9.49
C ARG A 17 13.19 0.43 -9.35
N ILE A 18 12.67 -0.09 -10.46
CA ILE A 18 11.74 -1.22 -10.44
C ILE A 18 12.42 -2.45 -9.86
N TYR A 19 13.65 -2.74 -10.26
CA TYR A 19 14.41 -3.88 -9.75
C TYR A 19 14.72 -3.75 -8.27
N GLU A 20 15.11 -2.57 -7.81
CA GLU A 20 15.37 -2.32 -6.39
C GLU A 20 14.09 -2.43 -5.55
N MET A 21 12.96 -1.99 -6.07
CA MET A 21 11.67 -2.19 -5.42
C MET A 21 11.34 -3.68 -5.30
N TYR A 22 11.55 -4.43 -6.37
CA TYR A 22 11.38 -5.89 -6.38
C TYR A 22 12.23 -6.55 -5.29
N THR A 23 13.51 -6.24 -5.23
CA THR A 23 14.44 -6.80 -4.25
C THR A 23 14.01 -6.45 -2.82
N SER A 24 13.67 -5.18 -2.59
CA SER A 24 13.25 -4.70 -1.26
C SER A 24 11.98 -5.37 -0.78
N ILE A 25 11.00 -5.53 -1.65
CA ILE A 25 9.74 -6.21 -1.30
C ILE A 25 9.98 -7.68 -1.01
N ARG A 26 10.79 -8.36 -1.80
CA ARG A 26 11.12 -9.77 -1.54
C ARG A 26 11.80 -9.96 -0.19
N GLU A 27 12.75 -9.10 0.14
CA GLU A 27 13.41 -9.12 1.45
C GLU A 27 12.43 -8.92 2.60
N LEU A 28 11.52 -7.96 2.43
CA LEU A 28 10.51 -7.65 3.43
C LEU A 28 9.55 -8.84 3.65
N ILE A 29 9.07 -9.44 2.58
CA ILE A 29 8.18 -10.61 2.65
C ILE A 29 8.91 -11.81 3.26
N ASN A 30 10.16 -12.02 2.90
CA ASN A 30 10.96 -13.10 3.47
C ASN A 30 11.19 -12.91 4.97
N LYS A 31 11.35 -11.67 5.42
CA LYS A 31 11.53 -11.33 6.84
C LYS A 31 10.22 -11.46 7.63
N GLU A 32 9.15 -10.85 7.14
CA GLU A 32 7.88 -10.75 7.86
C GLU A 32 7.00 -11.99 7.70
N LYS A 33 7.17 -12.75 6.62
CA LYS A 33 6.41 -13.97 6.30
C LYS A 33 4.90 -13.79 6.44
N PRO A 34 4.32 -12.79 5.77
CA PRO A 34 2.89 -12.55 5.86
C PRO A 34 2.08 -13.67 5.21
N ASP A 35 0.88 -13.91 5.72
CA ASP A 35 -0.08 -14.81 5.08
C ASP A 35 -0.74 -14.17 3.87
N PHE A 36 -0.84 -12.84 3.88
CA PHE A 36 -1.59 -12.09 2.90
C PHE A 36 -0.95 -10.74 2.60
N LEU A 37 -0.91 -10.37 1.32
CA LEU A 37 -0.51 -9.04 0.87
C LEU A 37 -1.76 -8.26 0.47
N VAL A 38 -1.93 -7.08 1.03
CA VAL A 38 -3.01 -6.17 0.63
C VAL A 38 -2.39 -5.01 -0.12
N ILE A 39 -2.80 -4.84 -1.35
CA ILE A 39 -2.20 -3.90 -2.29
C ILE A 39 -3.26 -2.93 -2.74
N GLU A 40 -2.97 -1.63 -2.67
CA GLU A 40 -3.89 -0.65 -3.27
C GLU A 40 -3.94 -0.84 -4.77
N ASP A 41 -5.15 -1.00 -5.30
CA ASP A 41 -5.34 -1.20 -6.74
C ASP A 41 -4.98 0.07 -7.51
N VAL A 42 -4.22 -0.08 -8.58
CA VAL A 42 -3.78 1.04 -9.40
C VAL A 42 -4.98 1.65 -10.11
N GLN A 43 -5.17 2.96 -9.90
CA GLN A 43 -6.22 3.72 -10.56
C GLN A 43 -5.68 4.40 -11.82
N PHE A 44 -6.55 4.63 -12.79
CA PHE A 44 -6.18 5.33 -14.01
C PHE A 44 -5.55 6.69 -13.68
N GLN A 45 -4.43 6.97 -14.33
CA GLN A 45 -3.70 8.22 -14.19
C GLN A 45 -3.67 8.96 -15.53
N ALA A 46 -3.91 10.27 -15.52
CA ALA A 46 -3.81 11.10 -16.72
C ALA A 46 -2.38 11.08 -17.31
N ASN A 47 -1.37 11.00 -16.46
CA ASN A 47 0.02 10.81 -16.88
C ASN A 47 0.26 9.34 -17.22
N GLN A 48 0.43 9.05 -18.51
CA GLN A 48 0.61 7.68 -18.99
C GLN A 48 1.85 6.99 -18.42
N GLN A 49 2.94 7.72 -18.21
CA GLN A 49 4.17 7.16 -17.65
C GLN A 49 3.97 6.72 -16.20
N VAL A 50 3.29 7.52 -15.41
CA VAL A 50 2.96 7.19 -14.02
C VAL A 50 2.06 5.95 -13.98
N TYR A 51 1.02 5.94 -14.78
CA TYR A 51 0.09 4.80 -14.85
C TYR A 51 0.80 3.51 -15.25
N LYS A 52 1.65 3.58 -16.26
CA LYS A 52 2.44 2.44 -16.73
C LYS A 52 3.36 1.90 -15.64
N THR A 53 4.08 2.78 -14.96
CA THR A 53 5.01 2.40 -13.89
C THR A 53 4.27 1.72 -12.72
N LEU A 54 3.18 2.31 -12.27
CA LEU A 54 2.40 1.75 -11.16
C LEU A 54 1.80 0.39 -11.54
N SER A 55 1.33 0.24 -12.78
CA SER A 55 0.78 -1.03 -13.27
C SER A 55 1.85 -2.12 -13.32
N GLN A 56 3.06 -1.77 -13.75
CA GLN A 56 4.19 -2.70 -13.76
C GLN A 56 4.55 -3.15 -12.34
N LEU A 57 4.59 -2.21 -11.39
CA LEU A 57 4.88 -2.52 -9.99
C LEU A 57 3.80 -3.40 -9.36
N GLN A 58 2.53 -3.13 -9.65
CA GLN A 58 1.43 -3.96 -9.14
C GLN A 58 1.56 -5.40 -9.63
N GLY A 59 1.79 -5.60 -10.92
CA GLY A 59 1.99 -6.94 -11.49
C GLY A 59 3.17 -7.67 -10.88
N LEU A 60 4.25 -6.94 -10.61
CA LEU A 60 5.44 -7.47 -9.98
C LEU A 60 5.16 -7.96 -8.57
N VAL A 61 4.45 -7.18 -7.76
CA VAL A 61 4.11 -7.55 -6.37
C VAL A 61 3.18 -8.77 -6.36
N ILE A 62 2.23 -8.85 -7.29
CA ILE A 62 1.37 -10.02 -7.43
C ILE A 62 2.22 -11.26 -7.73
N SER A 63 3.19 -11.16 -8.62
CA SER A 63 4.10 -12.27 -8.96
C SER A 63 4.91 -12.72 -7.75
N ILE A 64 5.39 -11.77 -6.94
CA ILE A 64 6.11 -12.07 -5.70
C ILE A 64 5.22 -12.84 -4.72
N ALA A 65 3.94 -12.47 -4.61
CA ALA A 65 2.99 -13.20 -3.76
C ALA A 65 2.91 -14.67 -4.16
N PHE A 66 2.82 -14.97 -5.45
CA PHE A 66 2.85 -16.34 -5.94
C PHE A 66 4.14 -17.06 -5.61
N ASP A 67 5.29 -16.39 -5.77
CA ASP A 67 6.60 -16.99 -5.48
C ASP A 67 6.72 -17.44 -4.01
N PHE A 68 6.15 -16.68 -3.10
CA PHE A 68 6.21 -16.99 -1.67
C PHE A 68 5.01 -17.80 -1.14
N GLY A 69 4.08 -18.19 -2.02
CA GLY A 69 2.87 -18.88 -1.61
C GLY A 69 1.98 -18.04 -0.71
N CYS A 70 2.03 -16.73 -0.86
CA CYS A 70 1.31 -15.76 -0.07
C CYS A 70 0.01 -15.38 -0.79
N GLY A 71 -1.10 -15.26 -0.08
CA GLY A 71 -2.33 -14.72 -0.66
C GLY A 71 -2.19 -13.23 -0.96
N TYR A 72 -3.00 -12.70 -1.88
CA TYR A 72 -3.03 -11.27 -2.12
C TYR A 72 -4.45 -10.77 -2.37
N LEU A 73 -4.66 -9.49 -2.14
CA LEU A 73 -5.92 -8.81 -2.38
C LEU A 73 -5.65 -7.41 -2.88
N LEU A 74 -6.32 -7.02 -3.97
CA LEU A 74 -6.30 -5.65 -4.47
C LEU A 74 -7.49 -4.90 -3.86
N VAL A 75 -7.23 -3.73 -3.28
CA VAL A 75 -8.27 -2.89 -2.69
C VAL A 75 -8.27 -1.52 -3.34
N GLU A 76 -9.44 -1.07 -3.78
CA GLU A 76 -9.58 0.28 -4.35
C GLU A 76 -9.43 1.35 -3.26
N PRO A 77 -8.82 2.51 -3.59
CA PRO A 77 -8.67 3.60 -2.63
C PRO A 77 -9.97 4.04 -1.98
N THR A 78 -11.05 4.09 -2.75
CA THR A 78 -12.37 4.50 -2.25
C THR A 78 -12.91 3.55 -1.18
N VAL A 79 -12.60 2.26 -1.30
CA VAL A 79 -13.09 1.24 -0.37
C VAL A 79 -12.44 1.40 1.00
N TRP A 80 -11.10 1.43 1.08
CA TRP A 80 -10.45 1.51 2.39
C TRP A 80 -10.59 2.91 3.01
N LYS A 81 -10.55 3.98 2.20
CA LYS A 81 -10.71 5.36 2.68
C LYS A 81 -12.09 5.57 3.28
N SER A 82 -13.12 5.12 2.60
CA SER A 82 -14.50 5.21 3.12
C SER A 82 -14.65 4.43 4.43
N TYR A 83 -14.07 3.26 4.50
CA TYR A 83 -14.14 2.41 5.69
C TYR A 83 -13.53 3.07 6.93
N ILE A 84 -12.38 3.71 6.80
CA ILE A 84 -11.72 4.37 7.94
C ILE A 84 -12.34 5.73 8.28
N GLY A 85 -13.20 6.27 7.43
CA GLY A 85 -13.94 7.50 7.70
C GLY A 85 -13.51 8.74 6.94
N VAL A 86 -12.72 8.59 5.88
CA VAL A 86 -12.35 9.70 4.99
C VAL A 86 -13.56 10.12 4.18
N LYS A 87 -13.94 11.38 4.25
CA LYS A 87 -15.17 11.91 3.63
C LYS A 87 -14.93 12.93 2.53
N SER A 88 -13.76 13.57 2.51
CA SER A 88 -13.45 14.60 1.52
C SER A 88 -13.28 14.01 0.13
N ARG A 89 -13.62 14.81 -0.88
CA ARG A 89 -13.42 14.45 -2.30
C ARG A 89 -12.12 14.99 -2.87
N LYS A 90 -11.53 15.99 -2.22
CA LYS A 90 -10.28 16.60 -2.68
C LYS A 90 -9.08 15.79 -2.18
N ARG A 91 -8.15 15.51 -3.11
CA ARG A 91 -6.98 14.67 -2.81
C ARG A 91 -6.18 15.16 -1.61
N GLN A 92 -5.90 16.46 -1.54
CA GLN A 92 -5.13 17.03 -0.42
C GLN A 92 -5.85 16.88 0.91
N GLU A 93 -7.14 17.11 0.93
CA GLU A 93 -7.95 16.94 2.14
C GLU A 93 -8.06 15.48 2.55
N GLN A 94 -8.13 14.54 1.59
CA GLN A 94 -8.11 13.11 1.87
C GLN A 94 -6.83 12.69 2.56
N LYS A 95 -5.69 13.21 2.12
CA LYS A 95 -4.38 12.94 2.76
C LYS A 95 -4.36 13.42 4.20
N GLU A 96 -4.84 14.62 4.45
CA GLU A 96 -4.91 15.20 5.80
C GLU A 96 -5.84 14.41 6.71
N GLU A 97 -7.02 14.03 6.22
CA GLU A 97 -7.98 13.22 6.97
C GLU A 97 -7.42 11.85 7.30
N THR A 98 -6.78 11.19 6.32
CA THR A 98 -6.15 9.88 6.54
C THR A 98 -5.10 9.97 7.64
N TYR A 99 -4.22 10.97 7.56
CA TYR A 99 -3.20 11.18 8.58
C TYR A 99 -3.82 11.39 9.97
N LYS A 100 -4.84 12.23 10.07
CA LYS A 100 -5.50 12.51 11.36
C LYS A 100 -6.14 11.26 11.97
N ILE A 101 -6.82 10.47 11.15
CA ILE A 101 -7.47 9.23 11.59
C ILE A 101 -6.44 8.23 12.08
N VAL A 102 -5.38 8.02 11.30
CA VAL A 102 -4.32 7.07 11.63
C VAL A 102 -3.52 7.52 12.84
N ASN A 103 -3.18 8.80 12.91
CA ASN A 103 -2.42 9.35 14.03
C ASN A 103 -3.22 9.30 15.34
N LYS A 104 -4.52 9.53 15.29
CA LYS A 104 -5.38 9.44 16.48
C LYS A 104 -5.38 8.04 17.07
N LYS A 105 -5.35 7.01 16.22
CA LYS A 105 -5.40 5.62 16.67
C LYS A 105 -4.03 5.07 17.08
N TYR A 106 -2.98 5.40 16.32
CA TYR A 106 -1.68 4.76 16.49
C TYR A 106 -0.56 5.70 16.95
N HIS A 107 -0.79 7.00 17.02
CA HIS A 107 0.19 8.00 17.49
C HIS A 107 1.50 7.95 16.69
N ILE A 108 1.38 7.98 15.37
CA ILE A 108 2.51 7.76 14.45
C ILE A 108 3.47 8.96 14.32
N GLY A 109 3.05 10.16 14.75
CA GLY A 109 3.88 11.36 14.62
C GLY A 109 4.12 11.78 13.17
N ASP A 110 5.32 12.25 12.87
CA ASP A 110 5.69 12.67 11.52
C ASP A 110 5.92 11.46 10.62
N THR A 111 5.09 11.33 9.59
CA THR A 111 5.17 10.25 8.61
C THR A 111 4.91 10.78 7.21
N THR A 112 5.23 9.99 6.20
CA THR A 112 4.87 10.30 4.82
C THR A 112 3.41 9.94 4.56
N ASP A 113 2.83 10.51 3.49
CA ASP A 113 1.49 10.14 3.03
C ASP A 113 1.40 8.66 2.71
N ASP A 114 2.45 8.10 2.10
CA ASP A 114 2.50 6.68 1.75
C ASP A 114 2.45 5.79 2.99
N GLU A 115 3.13 6.16 4.07
CA GLU A 115 3.07 5.44 5.33
C GLU A 115 1.67 5.52 5.95
N SER A 116 1.06 6.71 5.96
CA SER A 116 -0.30 6.90 6.47
C SER A 116 -1.30 6.06 5.68
N ASP A 117 -1.20 6.05 4.36
CA ASP A 117 -2.07 5.27 3.49
C ASP A 117 -1.89 3.77 3.75
N SER A 118 -0.66 3.30 3.90
CA SER A 118 -0.39 1.88 4.18
C SER A 118 -1.00 1.44 5.50
N ILE A 119 -0.97 2.28 6.52
CA ILE A 119 -1.60 2.01 7.81
C ILE A 119 -3.12 2.00 7.66
N GLY A 120 -3.69 2.95 6.91
CA GLY A 120 -5.13 2.99 6.63
C GLY A 120 -5.63 1.73 5.92
N ILE A 121 -4.87 1.25 4.93
CA ILE A 121 -5.15 -0.01 4.25
C ILE A 121 -5.09 -1.17 5.25
N GLY A 122 -4.10 -1.18 6.12
CA GLY A 122 -3.96 -2.19 7.18
C GLY A 122 -5.14 -2.19 8.15
N MET A 123 -5.67 -1.03 8.51
CA MET A 123 -6.87 -0.91 9.34
C MET A 123 -8.08 -1.57 8.66
N TRP A 124 -8.26 -1.30 7.38
CA TRP A 124 -9.33 -1.93 6.61
C TRP A 124 -9.13 -3.46 6.54
N ALA A 125 -7.93 -3.88 6.19
CA ALA A 125 -7.60 -5.30 5.98
C ALA A 125 -7.75 -6.13 7.26
N SER A 126 -7.24 -5.64 8.39
CA SER A 126 -7.28 -6.39 9.64
C SER A 126 -8.71 -6.70 10.10
N ASN A 127 -9.66 -5.82 9.80
CA ASN A 127 -11.05 -6.06 10.16
C ASN A 127 -11.79 -6.91 9.11
N ASN A 128 -11.52 -6.69 7.83
CA ASN A 128 -12.27 -7.35 6.76
C ASN A 128 -11.74 -8.74 6.39
N LEU A 129 -10.44 -8.97 6.49
CA LEU A 129 -9.86 -10.28 6.20
C LEU A 129 -10.13 -11.29 7.31
N VAL A 130 -10.21 -10.86 8.57
CA VAL A 130 -10.58 -11.73 9.69
C VAL A 130 -12.02 -12.23 9.52
N GLU A 131 -12.94 -11.37 9.10
CA GLU A 131 -14.33 -11.75 8.82
C GLU A 131 -14.43 -12.80 7.71
N GLN A 132 -13.60 -12.70 6.68
CA GLN A 132 -13.57 -13.66 5.59
C GLN A 132 -13.04 -15.04 6.02
N LYS A 133 -12.16 -15.10 7.02
CA LYS A 133 -11.65 -16.36 7.56
C LYS A 133 -12.67 -17.09 8.44
N GLU A 134 -13.63 -16.37 9.02
CA GLU A 134 -14.67 -16.94 9.87
C GLU A 134 -15.85 -17.51 9.06
N ASN A 135 -15.94 -17.19 7.79
CA ASN A 135 -16.97 -17.68 6.87
C ASN A 135 -16.43 -18.81 6.01
#